data_677f830c7f846b538de330574c2c28da
#
_entry.id   677f830c7f846b538de330574c2c28da
#
_cell.length_a   1.000
_cell.length_b   1.000
_cell.length_c   1.000
_cell.angle_alpha   90.00
_cell.angle_beta   90.00
_cell.angle_gamma   90.00
#
_symmetry.space_group_name_H-M   'P 1'
#
loop_
_entity.id
_entity.type
_entity.pdbx_description
1 polymer ?
#
loop_
_entity_poly.entity_id
_entity_poly.type
_entity_poly.pdbx_seq_one_letter_code
_entity_poly.pdbx_strand_id
1 'polypeptide(L)' 'MTEYEKKALRITELAREYSRLHNVPDVDEKRAEVEEELNRLKKELKEAHENGEC' A
#
# COMPACT_ATOMS: atom_id res chain seq x y z
N MET A 1 -17.29 -6.96 -2.10
CA MET A 1 -15.84 -6.83 -2.38
C MET A 1 -15.07 -7.97 -1.75
N THR A 2 -14.16 -8.54 -2.51
CA THR A 2 -13.29 -9.58 -1.99
C THR A 2 -12.17 -8.96 -1.16
N GLU A 3 -11.49 -9.78 -0.38
CA GLU A 3 -10.34 -9.32 0.38
C GLU A 3 -9.25 -8.76 -0.53
N TYR A 4 -9.07 -9.39 -1.67
CA TYR A 4 -8.09 -8.94 -2.65
C TYR A 4 -8.41 -7.52 -3.13
N GLU A 5 -9.66 -7.27 -3.45
CA GLU A 5 -10.08 -5.96 -3.92
C GLU A 5 -9.93 -4.88 -2.85
N LYS A 6 -10.24 -5.23 -1.61
CA LYS A 6 -10.06 -4.30 -0.50
C LYS A 6 -8.61 -3.90 -0.31
N LYS A 7 -7.73 -4.87 -0.38
CA LYS A 7 -6.29 -4.62 -0.25
C LYS A 7 -5.77 -3.78 -1.41
N ALA A 8 -6.25 -4.07 -2.63
CA ALA A 8 -5.85 -3.30 -3.80
C ALA A 8 -6.28 -1.84 -3.69
N LEU A 9 -7.48 -1.60 -3.19
CA LEU A 9 -7.97 -0.25 -2.96
C LEU A 9 -7.13 0.47 -1.90
N ARG A 10 -6.78 -0.23 -0.85
CA ARG A 10 -5.95 0.34 0.20
C ARG A 10 -4.59 0.75 -0.34
N ILE A 11 -4.00 -0.10 -1.18
CA ILE A 11 -2.72 0.21 -1.81
C ILE A 11 -2.83 1.47 -2.66
N THR A 12 -3.91 1.61 -3.41
CA THR A 12 -4.14 2.78 -4.24
C THR A 12 -4.22 4.05 -3.38
N GLU A 13 -4.95 3.98 -2.29
CA GLU A 13 -5.08 5.12 -1.38
C GLU A 13 -3.75 5.50 -0.76
N LEU A 14 -2.99 4.52 -0.30
CA LEU A 14 -1.68 4.76 0.29
C LEU A 14 -0.70 5.32 -0.72
N ALA A 15 -0.75 4.84 -1.96
CA ALA A 15 0.11 5.35 -3.01
C ALA A 15 -0.16 6.82 -3.29
N ARG A 16 -1.43 7.22 -3.28
CA ARG A 16 -1.81 8.61 -3.47
C ARG A 16 -1.30 9.46 -2.31
N GLU A 17 -1.46 8.97 -1.11
CA GLU A 17 -1.00 9.67 0.08
C GLU A 17 0.51 9.83 0.06
N TYR A 18 1.21 8.78 -0.29
CA TYR A 18 2.67 8.81 -0.42
C TYR A 18 3.10 9.84 -1.44
N SER A 19 2.42 9.90 -2.57
CA SER A 19 2.71 10.85 -3.62
C SER A 19 2.55 12.30 -3.14
N ARG A 20 1.52 12.55 -2.35
CA ARG A 20 1.29 13.87 -1.76
C ARG A 20 2.40 14.24 -0.79
N LEU A 21 2.79 13.31 0.06
CA LEU A 21 3.82 13.54 1.07
C LEU A 21 5.20 13.72 0.46
N HIS A 22 5.38 13.23 -0.74
CA HIS A 22 6.66 13.31 -1.44
C HIS A 22 7.13 14.76 -1.62
N ASN A 23 6.21 15.68 -1.80
CA ASN A 23 6.53 17.09 -2.02
C ASN A 23 6.51 17.94 -0.75
N VAL A 24 6.27 17.31 0.40
CA VAL A 24 6.20 18.02 1.66
C VAL A 24 7.45 17.72 2.50
N PRO A 25 8.19 18.76 2.92
CA PRO A 25 9.33 18.55 3.79
C PRO A 25 8.87 18.20 5.21
N ASP A 26 9.73 17.63 6.00
CA ASP A 26 9.47 17.30 7.41
C ASP A 26 8.43 16.22 7.66
N VAL A 27 8.15 15.38 6.66
CA VAL A 27 7.22 14.26 6.84
C VAL A 27 7.90 12.92 6.57
N ASP A 28 9.19 12.84 6.83
CA ASP A 28 9.95 11.63 6.56
C ASP A 28 9.41 10.42 7.33
N GLU A 29 9.05 10.61 8.59
CA GLU A 29 8.50 9.54 9.40
C GLU A 29 7.17 9.03 8.84
N LYS A 30 6.31 9.98 8.49
CA LYS A 30 5.00 9.64 7.93
C LYS A 30 5.15 8.89 6.61
N ARG A 31 6.07 9.37 5.79
CA ARG A 31 6.32 8.76 4.50
C ARG A 31 6.86 7.34 4.66
N ALA A 32 7.75 7.15 5.63
CA ALA A 32 8.28 5.83 5.92
C ALA A 32 7.19 4.87 6.37
N GLU A 33 6.26 5.34 7.20
CA GLU A 33 5.14 4.53 7.66
C GLU A 33 4.26 4.08 6.50
N VAL A 34 3.93 5.03 5.61
CA VAL A 34 3.09 4.73 4.45
C VAL A 34 3.79 3.74 3.54
N GLU A 35 5.08 3.95 3.31
CA GLU A 35 5.87 3.05 2.47
C GLU A 35 5.91 1.64 3.03
N GLU A 36 6.10 1.53 4.33
CA GLU A 36 6.14 0.24 5.00
C GLU A 36 4.82 -0.50 4.86
N GLU A 37 3.71 0.21 5.07
CA GLU A 37 2.40 -0.37 4.91
C GLU A 37 2.13 -0.79 3.47
N LEU A 38 2.53 0.04 2.51
CA LEU A 38 2.41 -0.28 1.09
C LEU A 38 3.15 -1.57 0.75
N ASN A 39 4.38 -1.67 1.22
CA ASN A 39 5.19 -2.86 0.95
C ASN A 39 4.57 -4.11 1.53
N ARG A 40 4.02 -4.01 2.74
CA ARG A 40 3.36 -5.13 3.37
C ARG A 40 2.13 -5.58 2.58
N LEU A 41 1.30 -4.63 2.19
CA LEU A 41 0.11 -4.94 1.42
C LEU A 41 0.43 -5.54 0.06
N LYS A 42 1.45 -5.01 -0.60
CA LYS A 42 1.89 -5.57 -1.88
C LYS A 42 2.35 -7.00 -1.73
N LYS A 43 3.06 -7.28 -0.65
CA LYS A 43 3.52 -8.63 -0.37
C LYS A 43 2.34 -9.57 -0.13
N GLU A 44 1.35 -9.11 0.63
CA GLU A 44 0.16 -9.90 0.91
C GLU A 44 -0.61 -10.23 -0.37
N LEU A 45 -0.75 -9.25 -1.26
CA LEU A 45 -1.42 -9.47 -2.53
C LEU A 45 -0.66 -10.47 -3.40
N LYS A 46 0.64 -10.35 -3.41
CA LYS A 46 1.47 -11.27 -4.18
C LYS A 46 1.32 -12.70 -3.67
N GLU A 47 1.34 -12.87 -2.36
CA GLU A 47 1.16 -14.19 -1.75
C GLU A 47 -0.21 -14.76 -2.05
N ALA A 48 -1.25 -13.94 -1.98
CA ALA A 48 -2.60 -14.37 -2.30
C ALA A 48 -2.70 -14.83 -3.75
N HIS A 49 -2.06 -14.10 -4.64
CA HIS A 49 -2.06 -14.44 -6.06
C HIS A 49 -1.33 -15.78 -6.30
N GLU A 50 -0.19 -15.96 -5.64
CA GLU A 50 0.58 -17.18 -5.76
C GLU A 50 -0.18 -18.39 -5.22
N ASN A 51 -1.02 -18.17 -4.23
CA ASN A 51 -1.84 -19.22 -3.66
C ASN A 51 -3.13 -19.47 -4.43
N GLY A 52 -3.32 -18.77 -5.53
CA GLY A 52 -4.49 -18.96 -6.37
C GLY A 52 -5.74 -18.26 -5.89
N GLU A 53 -5.60 -17.28 -5.05
CA GLU A 53 -6.72 -16.50 -4.50
C GLU A 53 -6.94 -15.21 -5.27
N CYS A 54 -7.05 -15.24 -6.53
CA CYS A 54 -7.23 -14.01 -7.30
C CYS A 54 -8.69 -13.63 -7.50
#